data_5cd0371e0206f19fd1746fd88ccbfa6e
#
_entry.id   5cd0371e0206f19fd1746fd88ccbfa6e
#
_cell.length_a   1.000
_cell.length_b   1.000
_cell.length_c   1.000
_cell.angle_alpha   90.00
_cell.angle_beta   90.00
_cell.angle_gamma   90.00
#
_symmetry.space_group_name_H-M   'P 1'
#
loop_
_entity.id
_entity.type
_entity.pdbx_description
1 polymer ?
#
loop_
_entity_poly.entity_id
_entity_poly.type
_entity_poly.pdbx_seq_one_letter_code
_entity_poly.pdbx_strand_id
1 'polypeptide(L)'
;ELTASLHVADIWCARHAREGPRPIERILAEGQNLMVQVLKDPLGTKGARLSTQISIAGRMLVFLPQDKHIGISQRIGDEHEREALRERVHRLLPPDESGGYIVRTMAENATDEELAADIAYLKKLWAEIKNRAIGARPPTVLYQDLNLAQRVLRDLVTEDTTRIVADSRENFQKLTAFAREYMPQVAPLLEHYTGERPLFDLHGVEAEIEKALARRVDLKSGGYLIIDQTEAMTTIDVNTGGFVGARNFDDTIFKTNLEAAQAIARQ
;
A
#
# COMPACT_ATOMS: atom_id res chain seq x y z
N GLU A 1 2.35 7.73 28.38
CA GLU A 1 2.20 8.70 27.28
C GLU A 1 3.34 8.49 26.29
N LEU A 2 3.01 8.15 25.05
CA LEU A 2 4.01 8.06 23.98
C LEU A 2 4.17 9.46 23.39
N THR A 3 5.39 10.00 23.45
CA THR A 3 5.72 11.23 22.73
C THR A 3 5.73 10.99 21.23
N ALA A 4 5.25 11.95 20.46
CA ALA A 4 5.34 11.95 19.01
C ALA A 4 6.20 13.14 18.55
N SER A 5 6.85 13.02 17.39
CA SER A 5 7.70 14.07 16.83
C SER A 5 7.16 14.60 15.52
N LEU A 6 7.10 15.93 15.39
CA LEU A 6 6.78 16.63 14.16
C LEU A 6 7.98 17.50 13.76
N HIS A 7 8.66 17.11 12.67
CA HIS A 7 9.79 17.86 12.16
C HIS A 7 9.33 19.03 11.30
N VAL A 8 10.05 20.14 11.31
CA VAL A 8 9.69 21.36 10.53
C VAL A 8 9.52 21.07 9.03
N ALA A 9 10.32 20.18 8.46
CA ALA A 9 10.21 19.76 7.06
C ALA A 9 8.93 18.95 6.76
N ASP A 10 8.28 18.39 7.77
CA ASP A 10 7.02 17.63 7.66
C ASP A 10 5.79 18.54 7.87
N ILE A 11 6.00 19.86 8.03
CA ILE A 11 4.93 20.85 8.12
C ILE A 11 4.71 21.46 6.73
N TRP A 12 3.50 21.32 6.21
CA TRP A 12 3.17 21.71 4.83
C TRP A 12 3.46 23.18 4.53
N CYS A 13 3.03 24.10 5.40
CA CYS A 13 3.26 25.54 5.21
C CYS A 13 4.75 25.93 5.29
N ALA A 14 5.58 25.20 6.04
CA ALA A 14 7.01 25.44 6.10
C ALA A 14 7.72 25.06 4.80
N ARG A 15 7.30 23.96 4.17
CA ARG A 15 7.88 23.46 2.91
C ARG A 15 7.59 24.37 1.73
N HIS A 16 6.45 25.06 1.73
CA HIS A 16 6.00 25.93 0.64
C HIS A 16 6.26 27.43 0.90
N ALA A 17 7.03 27.76 1.95
CA ALA A 17 7.39 29.13 2.24
C ALA A 17 8.37 29.69 1.19
N ARG A 18 8.01 30.80 0.54
CA ARG A 18 8.84 31.47 -0.47
C ARG A 18 10.14 32.03 0.08
N GLU A 19 10.27 32.23 1.39
CA GLU A 19 11.38 32.92 2.08
C GLU A 19 12.40 31.94 2.71
N GLY A 20 12.37 30.63 2.36
CA GLY A 20 13.28 29.63 2.93
C GLY A 20 12.80 29.02 4.25
N PRO A 21 13.61 28.14 4.87
CA PRO A 21 13.21 27.42 6.08
C PRO A 21 13.03 28.37 7.27
N ARG A 22 11.81 28.39 7.81
CA ARG A 22 11.49 29.14 9.03
C ARG A 22 11.65 28.24 10.26
N PRO A 23 12.11 28.76 11.41
CA PRO A 23 12.13 28.02 12.66
C PRO A 23 10.69 27.65 13.07
N ILE A 24 10.53 26.48 13.71
CA ILE A 24 9.22 25.91 14.03
C ILE A 24 8.39 26.84 14.93
N GLU A 25 9.02 27.58 15.81
CA GLU A 25 8.40 28.52 16.75
C GLU A 25 7.72 29.70 16.05
N ARG A 26 8.05 29.96 14.78
CA ARG A 26 7.38 30.95 13.94
C ARG A 26 6.21 30.40 13.12
N ILE A 27 6.06 29.09 13.11
CA ILE A 27 5.06 28.36 12.30
C ILE A 27 3.93 27.84 13.19
N LEU A 28 4.29 27.32 14.36
CA LEU A 28 3.37 26.73 15.32
C LEU A 28 3.50 27.42 16.67
N ALA A 29 2.37 27.52 17.37
CA ALA A 29 2.30 28.00 18.73
C ALA A 29 2.00 26.82 19.69
N GLU A 30 2.52 26.94 20.93
CA GLU A 30 2.23 26.00 22.00
C GLU A 30 0.73 25.97 22.29
N GLY A 31 0.17 24.78 22.48
CA GLY A 31 -1.28 24.58 22.68
C GLY A 31 -2.11 24.61 21.38
N GLN A 32 -1.53 24.79 20.22
CA GLN A 32 -2.24 24.78 18.94
C GLN A 32 -2.71 23.37 18.57
N ASN A 33 -3.98 23.24 18.19
CA ASN A 33 -4.55 22.00 17.67
C ASN A 33 -4.19 21.82 16.20
N LEU A 34 -3.67 20.66 15.84
CA LEU A 34 -3.26 20.33 14.48
C LEU A 34 -3.88 19.00 14.04
N MET A 35 -4.30 18.94 12.77
CA MET A 35 -4.53 17.65 12.12
C MET A 35 -3.19 17.14 11.62
N VAL A 36 -2.84 15.92 12.01
CA VAL A 36 -1.56 15.27 11.65
C VAL A 36 -1.80 13.86 11.18
N GLN A 37 -0.93 13.39 10.30
CA GLN A 37 -0.86 12.00 9.88
C GLN A 37 0.35 11.33 10.51
N VAL A 38 0.19 10.12 11.03
CA VAL A 38 1.29 9.29 11.51
C VAL A 38 2.00 8.71 10.29
N LEU A 39 3.28 9.06 10.09
CA LEU A 39 4.13 8.54 9.02
C LEU A 39 4.84 7.25 9.42
N LYS A 40 5.20 7.14 10.70
CA LYS A 40 5.84 5.95 11.29
C LYS A 40 5.30 5.74 12.68
N ASP A 41 4.98 4.50 12.99
CA ASP A 41 4.58 4.09 14.32
C ASP A 41 5.73 4.23 15.33
N PRO A 42 5.43 4.37 16.62
CA PRO A 42 6.46 4.38 17.66
C PRO A 42 7.23 3.06 17.66
N LEU A 43 8.55 3.13 17.82
CA LEU A 43 9.42 1.96 17.86
C LEU A 43 10.39 2.06 19.05
N GLY A 44 10.29 1.13 20.00
CA GLY A 44 11.08 1.14 21.22
C GLY A 44 10.86 2.44 22.00
N THR A 45 11.92 3.19 22.27
CA THR A 45 11.88 4.49 22.97
C THR A 45 11.57 5.67 22.06
N LYS A 46 11.51 5.47 20.75
CA LYS A 46 11.21 6.53 19.77
C LYS A 46 9.71 6.67 19.60
N GLY A 47 9.18 7.88 19.79
CA GLY A 47 7.79 8.20 19.53
C GLY A 47 7.43 8.18 18.05
N ALA A 48 6.14 8.24 17.74
CA ALA A 48 5.62 8.31 16.38
C ALA A 48 6.18 9.52 15.62
N ARG A 49 6.43 9.36 14.32
CA ARG A 49 6.73 10.48 13.43
C ARG A 49 5.46 10.99 12.77
N LEU A 50 5.23 12.28 12.87
CA LEU A 50 4.04 12.96 12.39
C LEU A 50 4.35 13.87 11.19
N SER A 51 3.30 14.14 10.39
CA SER A 51 3.32 15.17 9.34
C SER A 51 1.99 15.90 9.31
N THR A 52 2.00 17.18 8.96
CA THR A 52 0.77 17.90 8.58
C THR A 52 0.45 17.77 7.10
N GLN A 53 1.35 17.17 6.30
CA GLN A 53 1.11 16.84 4.90
C GLN A 53 0.24 15.58 4.83
N ILE A 54 -1.07 15.77 4.73
CA ILE A 54 -2.00 14.66 4.67
C ILE A 54 -1.98 14.04 3.27
N SER A 55 -1.89 12.71 3.22
CA SER A 55 -1.99 11.93 1.99
C SER A 55 -2.91 10.72 2.21
N ILE A 56 -3.87 10.52 1.32
CA ILE A 56 -4.86 9.46 1.43
C ILE A 56 -4.72 8.55 0.22
N ALA A 57 -4.39 7.29 0.45
CA ALA A 57 -4.17 6.32 -0.61
C ALA A 57 -5.48 5.66 -1.05
N GLY A 58 -5.82 5.83 -2.32
CA GLY A 58 -6.77 5.00 -3.06
C GLY A 58 -6.09 3.80 -3.70
N ARG A 59 -6.79 3.13 -4.61
CA ARG A 59 -6.25 2.02 -5.39
C ARG A 59 -5.26 2.53 -6.46
N MET A 60 -5.68 3.51 -7.24
CA MET A 60 -4.96 4.03 -8.41
C MET A 60 -4.33 5.39 -8.15
N LEU A 61 -4.86 6.14 -7.20
CA LEU A 61 -4.48 7.50 -6.90
C LEU A 61 -4.13 7.67 -5.42
N VAL A 62 -3.29 8.67 -5.12
CA VAL A 62 -3.13 9.19 -3.77
C VAL A 62 -3.62 10.63 -3.78
N PHE A 63 -4.55 10.96 -2.91
CA PHE A 63 -5.10 12.30 -2.77
C PHE A 63 -4.28 13.14 -1.79
N LEU A 64 -3.98 14.36 -2.17
CA LEU A 64 -3.21 15.36 -1.41
C LEU A 64 -4.09 16.59 -1.16
N PRO A 65 -4.81 16.67 -0.03
CA PRO A 65 -5.80 17.74 0.19
C PRO A 65 -5.26 19.16 0.17
N GLN A 66 -3.96 19.32 0.46
CA GLN A 66 -3.30 20.61 0.60
C GLN A 66 -2.46 21.00 -0.62
N ASP A 67 -2.26 20.09 -1.55
CA ASP A 67 -1.52 20.29 -2.78
C ASP A 67 -2.49 20.49 -3.96
N LYS A 68 -2.00 21.10 -5.06
CA LYS A 68 -2.78 21.26 -6.30
C LYS A 68 -2.15 20.55 -7.49
N HIS A 69 -1.04 19.85 -7.24
CA HIS A 69 -0.25 19.22 -8.30
C HIS A 69 -0.76 17.81 -8.61
N ILE A 70 -0.77 17.45 -9.91
CA ILE A 70 -0.96 16.07 -10.35
C ILE A 70 0.41 15.48 -10.64
N GLY A 71 0.90 14.66 -9.71
CA GLY A 71 2.14 13.90 -9.84
C GLY A 71 1.88 12.54 -10.47
N ILE A 72 2.90 11.98 -11.14
CA ILE A 72 2.86 10.61 -11.68
C ILE A 72 3.97 9.81 -11.02
N SER A 73 3.69 8.55 -10.66
CA SER A 73 4.68 7.65 -10.08
C SER A 73 5.93 7.56 -10.96
N GLN A 74 7.11 7.70 -10.36
CA GLN A 74 8.38 7.55 -11.07
C GLN A 74 8.63 6.12 -11.59
N ARG A 75 7.84 5.14 -11.14
CA ARG A 75 7.92 3.77 -11.62
C ARG A 75 7.27 3.57 -12.99
N ILE A 76 6.44 4.51 -13.43
CA ILE A 76 5.91 4.56 -14.81
C ILE A 76 7.01 5.16 -15.66
N GLY A 77 7.66 4.33 -16.49
CA GLY A 77 8.91 4.69 -17.18
C GLY A 77 8.72 5.52 -18.45
N ASP A 78 7.60 5.37 -19.15
CA ASP A 78 7.32 6.06 -20.40
C ASP A 78 6.78 7.47 -20.16
N GLU A 79 7.45 8.50 -20.72
CA GLU A 79 7.05 9.90 -20.53
C GLU A 79 5.74 10.24 -21.25
N HIS A 80 5.48 9.63 -22.41
CA HIS A 80 4.21 9.83 -23.13
C HIS A 80 3.03 9.24 -22.35
N GLU A 81 3.23 8.06 -21.76
CA GLU A 81 2.23 7.43 -20.89
C GLU A 81 1.96 8.25 -19.64
N ARG A 82 3.02 8.79 -19.01
CA ARG A 82 2.90 9.69 -17.85
C ARG A 82 2.09 10.93 -18.18
N GLU A 83 2.34 11.57 -19.33
CA GLU A 83 1.60 12.76 -19.74
C GLU A 83 0.14 12.42 -20.08
N ALA A 84 -0.09 11.33 -20.80
CA ALA A 84 -1.44 10.84 -21.10
C ALA A 84 -2.25 10.55 -19.83
N LEU A 85 -1.65 9.92 -18.81
CA LEU A 85 -2.28 9.68 -17.51
C LEU A 85 -2.57 10.98 -16.76
N ARG A 86 -1.65 11.95 -16.81
CA ARG A 86 -1.86 13.27 -16.21
C ARG A 86 -3.06 13.99 -16.82
N GLU A 87 -3.14 14.02 -18.14
CA GLU A 87 -4.26 14.63 -18.87
C GLU A 87 -5.59 13.92 -18.60
N ARG A 88 -5.57 12.59 -18.53
CA ARG A 88 -6.76 11.80 -18.18
C ARG A 88 -7.28 12.16 -16.81
N VAL A 89 -6.43 12.15 -15.79
CA VAL A 89 -6.83 12.52 -14.42
C VAL A 89 -7.32 13.97 -14.38
N HIS A 90 -6.61 14.89 -15.02
CA HIS A 90 -7.03 16.30 -15.08
C HIS A 90 -8.42 16.48 -15.70
N ARG A 91 -8.75 15.74 -16.73
CA ARG A 91 -10.06 15.77 -17.39
C ARG A 91 -11.19 15.22 -16.50
N LEU A 92 -10.88 14.22 -15.67
CA LEU A 92 -11.84 13.58 -14.76
C LEU A 92 -12.10 14.37 -13.48
N LEU A 93 -11.21 15.33 -13.15
CA LEU A 93 -11.37 16.15 -11.95
C LEU A 93 -12.42 17.24 -12.19
N PRO A 94 -13.27 17.54 -11.15
CA PRO A 94 -14.16 18.69 -11.19
C PRO A 94 -13.38 20.00 -11.35
N PRO A 95 -13.96 21.02 -12.02
CA PRO A 95 -13.30 22.32 -12.21
C PRO A 95 -12.95 23.06 -10.92
N ASP A 96 -13.66 22.78 -9.83
CA ASP A 96 -13.50 23.37 -8.51
C ASP A 96 -12.62 22.53 -7.57
N GLU A 97 -11.92 21.49 -8.11
CA GLU A 97 -11.04 20.66 -7.30
C GLU A 97 -9.87 21.48 -6.74
N SER A 98 -9.72 21.43 -5.42
CA SER A 98 -8.68 22.15 -4.70
C SER A 98 -7.50 21.26 -4.27
N GLY A 99 -7.67 19.93 -4.33
CA GLY A 99 -6.65 18.95 -3.96
C GLY A 99 -5.81 18.48 -5.14
N GLY A 100 -4.61 17.98 -4.84
CA GLY A 100 -3.71 17.32 -5.80
C GLY A 100 -3.84 15.81 -5.75
N TYR A 101 -3.24 15.17 -6.76
CA TYR A 101 -3.26 13.72 -6.89
C TYR A 101 -1.90 13.18 -7.32
N ILE A 102 -1.54 11.99 -6.83
CA ILE A 102 -0.40 11.22 -7.36
C ILE A 102 -0.95 9.97 -8.01
N VAL A 103 -0.68 9.78 -9.29
CA VAL A 103 -1.04 8.58 -10.05
C VAL A 103 -0.08 7.46 -9.70
N ARG A 104 -0.62 6.33 -9.23
CA ARG A 104 0.13 5.11 -8.89
C ARG A 104 0.31 4.22 -10.11
N THR A 105 1.25 3.28 -10.06
CA THR A 105 1.48 2.29 -11.11
C THR A 105 0.25 1.46 -11.47
N MET A 106 -0.64 1.21 -10.50
CA MET A 106 -1.90 0.51 -10.74
C MET A 106 -2.85 1.21 -11.71
N ALA A 107 -2.59 2.48 -12.02
CA ALA A 107 -3.40 3.26 -12.97
C ALA A 107 -3.01 3.08 -14.44
N GLU A 108 -1.88 2.43 -14.74
CA GLU A 108 -1.39 2.26 -16.13
C GLU A 108 -2.45 1.70 -17.06
N ASN A 109 -3.12 0.63 -16.65
CA ASN A 109 -4.16 -0.04 -17.44
C ASN A 109 -5.59 0.27 -16.97
N ALA A 110 -5.77 1.30 -16.12
CA ALA A 110 -7.07 1.63 -15.56
C ALA A 110 -7.97 2.30 -16.62
N THR A 111 -9.28 2.04 -16.54
CA THR A 111 -10.29 2.76 -17.33
C THR A 111 -10.58 4.14 -16.73
N ASP A 112 -11.24 5.01 -17.49
CA ASP A 112 -11.67 6.33 -16.98
C ASP A 112 -12.71 6.18 -15.88
N GLU A 113 -13.57 5.16 -15.96
CA GLU A 113 -14.58 4.83 -14.95
C GLU A 113 -13.91 4.41 -13.63
N GLU A 114 -12.86 3.58 -13.69
CA GLU A 114 -12.12 3.15 -12.52
C GLU A 114 -11.38 4.32 -11.84
N LEU A 115 -10.75 5.20 -12.64
CA LEU A 115 -10.12 6.42 -12.12
C LEU A 115 -11.13 7.36 -11.47
N ALA A 116 -12.30 7.55 -12.10
CA ALA A 116 -13.37 8.37 -11.57
C ALA A 116 -13.93 7.79 -10.26
N ALA A 117 -14.07 6.48 -10.16
CA ALA A 117 -14.50 5.80 -8.95
C ALA A 117 -13.50 5.99 -7.79
N ASP A 118 -12.20 5.90 -8.08
CA ASP A 118 -11.15 6.12 -7.08
C ASP A 118 -11.11 7.58 -6.61
N ILE A 119 -11.30 8.55 -7.51
CA ILE A 119 -11.47 9.99 -7.17
C ILE A 119 -12.67 10.18 -6.24
N ALA A 120 -13.81 9.59 -6.57
CA ALA A 120 -15.03 9.71 -5.78
C ALA A 120 -14.85 9.11 -4.36
N TYR A 121 -14.20 7.94 -4.28
CA TYR A 121 -13.83 7.29 -3.02
C TYR A 121 -12.96 8.21 -2.14
N LEU A 122 -11.89 8.77 -2.71
CA LEU A 122 -10.95 9.63 -1.99
C LEU A 122 -11.60 10.93 -1.50
N LYS A 123 -12.45 11.53 -2.32
CA LYS A 123 -13.21 12.74 -1.95
C LYS A 123 -14.19 12.47 -0.82
N LYS A 124 -14.94 11.36 -0.90
CA LYS A 124 -15.87 10.93 0.15
C LYS A 124 -15.13 10.73 1.47
N LEU A 125 -14.05 9.96 1.44
CA LEU A 125 -13.23 9.67 2.62
C LEU A 125 -12.67 10.96 3.26
N TRP A 126 -12.15 11.87 2.44
CA TRP A 126 -11.65 13.14 2.95
C TRP A 126 -12.75 14.02 3.56
N ALA A 127 -13.93 14.04 2.96
CA ALA A 127 -15.08 14.75 3.52
C ALA A 127 -15.47 14.20 4.89
N GLU A 128 -15.48 12.88 5.07
CA GLU A 128 -15.73 12.23 6.36
C GLU A 128 -14.68 12.59 7.40
N ILE A 129 -13.38 12.56 7.04
CA ILE A 129 -12.28 12.95 7.94
C ILE A 129 -12.47 14.41 8.40
N LYS A 130 -12.76 15.32 7.47
CA LYS A 130 -13.04 16.73 7.81
C LYS A 130 -14.23 16.87 8.75
N ASN A 131 -15.32 16.16 8.47
CA ASN A 131 -16.51 16.22 9.31
C ASN A 131 -16.24 15.70 10.73
N ARG A 132 -15.45 14.62 10.88
CA ARG A 132 -15.04 14.11 12.19
C ARG A 132 -14.10 15.07 12.94
N ALA A 133 -13.32 15.86 12.21
CA ALA A 133 -12.44 16.86 12.81
C ALA A 133 -13.20 18.05 13.40
N ILE A 134 -14.41 18.35 12.89
CA ILE A 134 -15.25 19.44 13.40
C ILE A 134 -15.71 19.10 14.81
N GLY A 135 -15.27 19.90 15.78
CA GLY A 135 -15.63 19.73 17.19
C GLY A 135 -14.89 18.60 17.91
N ALA A 136 -13.97 17.91 17.25
CA ALA A 136 -13.13 16.90 17.90
C ALA A 136 -12.22 17.55 18.93
N ARG A 137 -12.08 16.90 20.09
CA ARG A 137 -11.15 17.33 21.16
C ARG A 137 -9.85 16.50 21.07
N PRO A 138 -8.71 17.14 20.84
CA PRO A 138 -7.44 16.43 20.82
C PRO A 138 -7.10 15.80 22.19
N PRO A 139 -6.45 14.62 22.18
CA PRO A 139 -6.12 13.79 21.03
C PRO A 139 -7.30 12.91 20.59
N THR A 140 -7.66 12.95 19.31
CA THR A 140 -8.74 12.14 18.74
C THR A 140 -8.27 11.50 17.43
N VAL A 141 -8.50 10.19 17.25
CA VAL A 141 -8.27 9.49 15.99
C VAL A 141 -9.41 9.84 15.02
N LEU A 142 -9.09 10.55 13.95
CA LEU A 142 -10.06 10.96 12.93
C LEU A 142 -10.26 9.86 11.88
N TYR A 143 -9.19 9.17 11.53
CA TYR A 143 -9.18 8.10 10.55
C TYR A 143 -8.08 7.10 10.90
N GLN A 144 -8.37 5.83 10.72
CA GLN A 144 -7.41 4.75 10.80
C GLN A 144 -7.28 4.11 9.42
N ASP A 145 -6.05 3.93 8.94
CA ASP A 145 -5.81 3.32 7.65
C ASP A 145 -6.41 1.91 7.57
N LEU A 146 -6.68 1.48 6.35
CA LEU A 146 -7.30 0.19 6.07
C LEU A 146 -6.45 -0.95 6.65
N ASN A 147 -7.11 -1.91 7.30
CA ASN A 147 -6.46 -3.15 7.69
C ASN A 147 -6.12 -4.01 6.46
N LEU A 148 -5.37 -5.10 6.66
CA LEU A 148 -4.91 -5.96 5.57
C LEU A 148 -6.07 -6.46 4.70
N ALA A 149 -7.14 -6.93 5.30
CA ALA A 149 -8.28 -7.49 4.58
C ALA A 149 -9.02 -6.43 3.74
N GLN A 150 -9.18 -5.22 4.27
CA GLN A 150 -9.74 -4.09 3.51
C GLN A 150 -8.82 -3.63 2.37
N ARG A 151 -7.49 -3.67 2.58
CA ARG A 151 -6.52 -3.41 1.49
C ARG A 151 -6.60 -4.45 0.39
N VAL A 152 -6.79 -5.72 0.73
CA VAL A 152 -7.02 -6.79 -0.26
C VAL A 152 -8.25 -6.48 -1.10
N LEU A 153 -9.35 -6.06 -0.50
CA LEU A 153 -10.54 -5.64 -1.26
C LEU A 153 -10.25 -4.47 -2.19
N ARG A 154 -9.56 -3.45 -1.69
CA ARG A 154 -9.26 -2.25 -2.48
C ARG A 154 -8.27 -2.53 -3.62
N ASP A 155 -7.20 -3.27 -3.35
CA ASP A 155 -6.05 -3.34 -4.26
C ASP A 155 -6.04 -4.59 -5.14
N LEU A 156 -6.64 -5.72 -4.71
CA LEU A 156 -6.51 -7.01 -5.40
C LEU A 156 -7.79 -7.50 -6.08
N VAL A 157 -8.95 -6.94 -5.76
CA VAL A 157 -10.20 -7.31 -6.44
C VAL A 157 -10.22 -6.73 -7.84
N THR A 158 -10.43 -7.59 -8.84
CA THR A 158 -10.52 -7.25 -10.27
C THR A 158 -11.86 -7.68 -10.83
N GLU A 159 -12.13 -7.36 -12.09
CA GLU A 159 -13.34 -7.81 -12.80
C GLU A 159 -13.43 -9.35 -12.88
N ASP A 160 -12.29 -10.04 -12.90
CA ASP A 160 -12.23 -11.52 -12.91
C ASP A 160 -12.52 -12.16 -11.55
N THR A 161 -12.64 -11.36 -10.49
CA THR A 161 -12.91 -11.87 -9.14
C THR A 161 -14.37 -12.31 -9.05
N THR A 162 -14.58 -13.62 -8.87
CA THR A 162 -15.92 -14.23 -8.78
C THR A 162 -16.41 -14.41 -7.36
N ARG A 163 -15.48 -14.54 -6.39
CA ARG A 163 -15.79 -14.86 -5.00
C ARG A 163 -14.75 -14.31 -4.03
N ILE A 164 -15.20 -13.81 -2.89
CA ILE A 164 -14.36 -13.37 -1.78
C ILE A 164 -14.89 -13.99 -0.51
N VAL A 165 -14.11 -14.88 0.09
CA VAL A 165 -14.56 -15.70 1.21
C VAL A 165 -13.83 -15.32 2.48
N ALA A 166 -14.55 -15.09 3.57
CA ALA A 166 -14.01 -14.80 4.89
C ALA A 166 -14.61 -15.74 5.95
N ASP A 167 -13.77 -16.37 6.75
CA ASP A 167 -14.16 -17.29 7.81
C ASP A 167 -14.48 -16.61 9.15
N SER A 168 -13.84 -15.46 9.43
CA SER A 168 -14.17 -14.66 10.59
C SER A 168 -15.47 -13.89 10.36
N ARG A 169 -16.49 -14.16 11.17
CA ARG A 169 -17.78 -13.45 11.13
C ARG A 169 -17.60 -11.93 11.32
N GLU A 170 -16.73 -11.55 12.23
CA GLU A 170 -16.45 -10.13 12.51
C GLU A 170 -15.81 -9.45 11.31
N ASN A 171 -14.78 -10.08 10.72
CA ASN A 171 -14.12 -9.57 9.52
C ASN A 171 -15.08 -9.53 8.33
N PHE A 172 -15.89 -10.57 8.12
CA PHE A 172 -16.91 -10.59 7.08
C PHE A 172 -17.88 -9.40 7.20
N GLN A 173 -18.37 -9.10 8.42
CA GLN A 173 -19.25 -7.96 8.66
C GLN A 173 -18.55 -6.62 8.36
N LYS A 174 -17.30 -6.45 8.82
CA LYS A 174 -16.49 -5.24 8.56
C LYS A 174 -16.21 -5.05 7.07
N LEU A 175 -15.84 -6.13 6.37
CA LEU A 175 -15.58 -6.11 4.93
C LEU A 175 -16.85 -5.83 4.13
N THR A 176 -17.98 -6.42 4.52
CA THR A 176 -19.28 -6.18 3.86
C THR A 176 -19.73 -4.71 4.05
N ALA A 177 -19.58 -4.16 5.24
CA ALA A 177 -19.90 -2.76 5.50
C ALA A 177 -19.01 -1.83 4.67
N PHE A 178 -17.70 -2.07 4.66
CA PHE A 178 -16.74 -1.33 3.85
C PHE A 178 -17.05 -1.41 2.34
N ALA A 179 -17.31 -2.62 1.83
CA ALA A 179 -17.62 -2.81 0.42
C ALA A 179 -18.93 -2.10 0.02
N ARG A 180 -19.99 -2.21 0.84
CA ARG A 180 -21.26 -1.51 0.56
C ARG A 180 -21.11 0.01 0.50
N GLU A 181 -20.21 0.55 1.31
CA GLU A 181 -19.99 1.98 1.39
C GLU A 181 -19.12 2.53 0.27
N TYR A 182 -18.05 1.83 -0.06
CA TYR A 182 -17.00 2.32 -0.96
C TYR A 182 -16.88 1.55 -2.28
N MET A 183 -17.36 0.31 -2.34
CA MET A 183 -17.22 -0.58 -3.49
C MET A 183 -18.48 -1.44 -3.66
N PRO A 184 -19.66 -0.83 -3.89
CA PRO A 184 -20.94 -1.53 -3.86
C PRO A 184 -21.02 -2.71 -4.85
N GLN A 185 -20.29 -2.65 -5.97
CA GLN A 185 -20.18 -3.73 -6.95
C GLN A 185 -19.45 -4.97 -6.41
N VAL A 186 -18.61 -4.83 -5.40
CA VAL A 186 -17.85 -5.92 -4.78
C VAL A 186 -18.63 -6.59 -3.64
N ALA A 187 -19.53 -5.87 -3.01
CA ALA A 187 -20.28 -6.37 -1.85
C ALA A 187 -21.02 -7.71 -2.09
N PRO A 188 -21.64 -7.97 -3.27
CA PRO A 188 -22.29 -9.25 -3.56
C PRO A 188 -21.33 -10.43 -3.68
N LEU A 189 -20.03 -10.20 -3.91
CA LEU A 189 -19.02 -11.26 -4.04
C LEU A 189 -18.53 -11.78 -2.69
N LEU A 190 -18.82 -11.06 -1.59
CA LEU A 190 -18.41 -11.41 -0.24
C LEU A 190 -19.29 -12.54 0.31
N GLU A 191 -18.68 -13.61 0.78
CA GLU A 191 -19.34 -14.75 1.40
C GLU A 191 -18.73 -15.05 2.76
N HIS A 192 -19.58 -15.42 3.72
CA HIS A 192 -19.13 -15.92 5.02
C HIS A 192 -18.94 -17.43 4.96
N TYR A 193 -17.73 -17.88 5.23
CA TYR A 193 -17.41 -19.31 5.35
C TYR A 193 -17.77 -19.82 6.75
N THR A 194 -18.52 -20.91 6.78
CA THR A 194 -18.99 -21.55 8.03
C THR A 194 -18.58 -23.02 8.13
N GLY A 195 -17.67 -23.48 7.27
CA GLY A 195 -17.19 -24.86 7.29
C GLY A 195 -16.31 -25.15 8.52
N GLU A 196 -16.20 -26.43 8.89
CA GLU A 196 -15.41 -26.86 10.05
C GLU A 196 -13.90 -26.79 9.82
N ARG A 197 -13.46 -27.03 8.57
CA ARG A 197 -12.04 -26.98 8.22
C ARG A 197 -11.60 -25.53 8.03
N PRO A 198 -10.48 -25.09 8.63
CA PRO A 198 -9.96 -23.74 8.43
C PRO A 198 -9.82 -23.38 6.94
N LEU A 199 -10.22 -22.16 6.57
CA LEU A 199 -10.28 -21.76 5.17
C LEU A 199 -8.90 -21.80 4.49
N PHE A 200 -7.85 -21.38 5.17
CA PHE A 200 -6.49 -21.40 4.65
C PHE A 200 -5.97 -22.82 4.46
N ASP A 201 -6.28 -23.74 5.38
CA ASP A 201 -5.95 -25.16 5.22
C ASP A 201 -6.70 -25.79 4.04
N LEU A 202 -7.96 -25.41 3.86
CA LEU A 202 -8.78 -25.93 2.75
C LEU A 202 -8.15 -25.62 1.39
N HIS A 203 -7.51 -24.45 1.27
CA HIS A 203 -6.87 -23.99 0.03
C HIS A 203 -5.35 -24.11 0.04
N GLY A 204 -4.75 -24.76 1.06
CA GLY A 204 -3.31 -24.96 1.16
C GLY A 204 -2.49 -23.68 1.37
N VAL A 205 -3.13 -22.60 1.82
CA VAL A 205 -2.49 -21.28 1.98
C VAL A 205 -1.44 -21.31 3.10
N GLU A 206 -1.73 -22.00 4.23
CA GLU A 206 -0.79 -22.14 5.35
C GLU A 206 0.53 -22.78 4.88
N ALA A 207 0.44 -23.86 4.08
CA ALA A 207 1.63 -24.54 3.54
C ALA A 207 2.45 -23.62 2.61
N GLU A 208 1.81 -22.73 1.84
CA GLU A 208 2.52 -21.77 1.00
C GLU A 208 3.16 -20.63 1.83
N ILE A 209 2.50 -20.21 2.93
CA ILE A 209 3.09 -19.25 3.88
C ILE A 209 4.34 -19.85 4.55
N GLU A 210 4.26 -21.10 5.03
CA GLU A 210 5.41 -21.81 5.62
C GLU A 210 6.59 -21.91 4.64
N LYS A 211 6.30 -22.25 3.38
CA LYS A 211 7.34 -22.25 2.32
C LYS A 211 7.93 -20.87 2.08
N ALA A 212 7.10 -19.83 2.04
CA ALA A 212 7.55 -18.45 1.83
C ALA A 212 8.44 -17.92 2.97
N LEU A 213 8.26 -18.46 4.19
CA LEU A 213 9.09 -18.10 5.36
C LEU A 213 10.31 -19.01 5.54
N ALA A 214 10.45 -20.07 4.75
CA ALA A 214 11.54 -21.02 4.87
C ALA A 214 12.87 -20.38 4.44
N ARG A 215 13.91 -20.61 5.26
CA ARG A 215 15.28 -20.20 4.94
C ARG A 215 15.82 -20.91 3.70
N ARG A 216 15.43 -22.18 3.51
CA ARG A 216 15.85 -23.02 2.38
C ARG A 216 14.74 -23.13 1.35
N VAL A 217 15.10 -22.90 0.09
CA VAL A 217 14.19 -23.04 -1.06
C VAL A 217 14.79 -24.08 -2.01
N ASP A 218 14.13 -25.21 -2.18
CA ASP A 218 14.58 -26.26 -3.08
C ASP A 218 14.24 -25.91 -4.53
N LEU A 219 15.20 -26.15 -5.44
CA LEU A 219 15.05 -25.96 -6.87
C LEU A 219 14.59 -27.25 -7.54
N LYS A 220 13.89 -27.15 -8.66
CA LYS A 220 13.37 -28.32 -9.39
C LYS A 220 14.46 -29.26 -9.88
N SER A 221 15.65 -28.72 -10.20
CA SER A 221 16.81 -29.48 -10.64
C SER A 221 17.50 -30.29 -9.53
N GLY A 222 17.16 -30.04 -8.26
CA GLY A 222 17.83 -30.63 -7.09
C GLY A 222 18.88 -29.75 -6.45
N GLY A 223 19.06 -28.53 -6.97
CA GLY A 223 19.78 -27.45 -6.28
C GLY A 223 18.92 -26.83 -5.20
N TYR A 224 19.44 -25.84 -4.48
CA TYR A 224 18.69 -25.10 -3.47
C TYR A 224 19.29 -23.73 -3.21
N LEU A 225 18.45 -22.84 -2.67
CA LEU A 225 18.82 -21.53 -2.17
C LEU A 225 18.86 -21.55 -0.64
N ILE A 226 19.75 -20.75 -0.06
CA ILE A 226 19.70 -20.37 1.35
C ILE A 226 19.51 -18.85 1.41
N ILE A 227 18.42 -18.42 2.01
CA ILE A 227 18.05 -17.02 2.15
C ILE A 227 18.20 -16.60 3.60
N ASP A 228 19.14 -15.67 3.86
CA ASP A 228 19.40 -15.14 5.19
C ASP A 228 19.09 -13.65 5.25
N GLN A 229 18.21 -13.29 6.18
CA GLN A 229 17.87 -11.90 6.49
C GLN A 229 18.79 -11.40 7.59
N THR A 230 19.62 -10.40 7.26
CA THR A 230 20.46 -9.68 8.23
C THR A 230 19.81 -8.34 8.60
N GLU A 231 20.44 -7.58 9.51
CA GLU A 231 19.93 -6.25 9.90
C GLU A 231 19.79 -5.29 8.71
N ALA A 232 20.72 -5.31 7.76
CA ALA A 232 20.81 -4.35 6.66
C ALA A 232 20.64 -4.97 5.26
N MET A 233 20.73 -6.30 5.13
CA MET A 233 20.79 -6.98 3.83
C MET A 233 20.01 -8.30 3.87
N THR A 234 19.55 -8.74 2.69
CA THR A 234 19.15 -10.12 2.46
C THR A 234 20.24 -10.78 1.62
N THR A 235 20.83 -11.85 2.10
CA THR A 235 21.84 -12.63 1.38
C THR A 235 21.21 -13.91 0.84
N ILE A 236 21.57 -14.28 -0.38
CA ILE A 236 21.05 -15.47 -1.04
C ILE A 236 22.24 -16.29 -1.57
N ASP A 237 22.42 -17.48 -0.99
CA ASP A 237 23.42 -18.44 -1.44
C ASP A 237 22.75 -19.45 -2.39
N VAL A 238 23.39 -19.72 -3.53
CA VAL A 238 22.86 -20.60 -4.57
C VAL A 238 23.72 -21.86 -4.64
N ASN A 239 23.10 -22.99 -4.40
CA ASN A 239 23.74 -24.29 -4.37
C ASN A 239 23.23 -25.19 -5.49
N THR A 240 24.15 -25.85 -6.22
CA THR A 240 23.78 -26.83 -7.24
C THR A 240 23.22 -28.13 -6.64
N GLY A 241 23.53 -28.40 -5.35
CA GLY A 241 23.06 -29.62 -4.67
C GLY A 241 23.54 -30.88 -5.37
N GLY A 242 22.61 -31.79 -5.61
CA GLY A 242 22.87 -33.04 -6.36
C GLY A 242 22.74 -32.91 -7.88
N PHE A 243 22.48 -31.69 -8.39
CA PHE A 243 22.29 -31.47 -9.83
C PHE A 243 23.66 -31.51 -10.57
N VAL A 244 23.77 -32.43 -11.49
CA VAL A 244 24.88 -32.53 -12.42
C VAL A 244 24.35 -32.32 -13.83
N GLY A 245 24.72 -31.22 -14.46
CA GLY A 245 24.31 -30.91 -15.84
C GLY A 245 24.73 -32.00 -16.83
N ALA A 246 23.98 -32.17 -17.89
CA ALA A 246 24.11 -33.25 -18.84
C ALA A 246 25.44 -33.19 -19.68
N ARG A 247 26.12 -32.04 -19.72
CA ARG A 247 27.26 -31.82 -20.64
C ARG A 247 28.54 -31.35 -19.98
N ASN A 248 28.49 -30.38 -19.08
CA ASN A 248 29.66 -29.84 -18.38
C ASN A 248 29.27 -29.06 -17.14
N PHE A 249 30.26 -28.64 -16.36
CA PHE A 249 30.09 -27.88 -15.14
C PHE A 249 29.44 -26.49 -15.37
N ASP A 250 29.83 -25.82 -16.44
CA ASP A 250 29.33 -24.49 -16.80
C ASP A 250 27.81 -24.53 -17.13
N ASP A 251 27.36 -25.58 -17.83
CA ASP A 251 25.95 -25.83 -18.12
C ASP A 251 25.13 -26.04 -16.83
N THR A 252 25.72 -26.73 -15.86
CA THR A 252 25.13 -26.95 -14.54
C THR A 252 24.94 -25.62 -13.80
N ILE A 253 25.98 -24.79 -13.72
CA ILE A 253 25.92 -23.47 -13.06
C ILE A 253 24.91 -22.58 -13.75
N PHE A 254 24.96 -22.51 -15.08
CA PHE A 254 24.03 -21.64 -15.85
C PHE A 254 22.57 -22.01 -15.61
N LYS A 255 22.22 -23.28 -15.70
CA LYS A 255 20.86 -23.75 -15.46
C LYS A 255 20.40 -23.52 -14.03
N THR A 256 21.26 -23.82 -13.06
CA THR A 256 20.97 -23.58 -11.65
C THR A 256 20.73 -22.09 -11.40
N ASN A 257 21.52 -21.20 -11.98
CA ASN A 257 21.36 -19.75 -11.82
C ASN A 257 20.09 -19.21 -12.45
N LEU A 258 19.68 -19.72 -13.63
CA LEU A 258 18.40 -19.35 -14.25
C LEU A 258 17.21 -19.78 -13.38
N GLU A 259 17.27 -21.00 -12.87
CA GLU A 259 16.22 -21.52 -11.98
C GLU A 259 16.20 -20.77 -10.64
N ALA A 260 17.38 -20.46 -10.10
CA ALA A 260 17.54 -19.65 -8.90
C ALA A 260 16.92 -18.25 -9.06
N ALA A 261 17.18 -17.56 -10.17
CA ALA A 261 16.63 -16.24 -10.43
C ALA A 261 15.09 -16.24 -10.42
N GLN A 262 14.46 -17.25 -11.01
CA GLN A 262 12.99 -17.40 -10.97
C GLN A 262 12.48 -17.74 -9.57
N ALA A 263 13.17 -18.61 -8.85
CA ALA A 263 12.80 -18.99 -7.48
C ALA A 263 12.94 -17.81 -6.51
N ILE A 264 14.00 -17.01 -6.63
CA ILE A 264 14.22 -15.79 -5.84
C ILE A 264 13.11 -14.76 -6.07
N ALA A 265 12.73 -14.55 -7.34
CA ALA A 265 11.67 -13.60 -7.67
C ALA A 265 10.30 -14.03 -7.13
N ARG A 266 10.06 -15.34 -7.01
CA ARG A 266 8.84 -15.90 -6.44
C ARG A 266 8.82 -15.85 -4.91
N GLN A 267 9.97 -16.13 -4.27
CA GLN A 267 10.13 -16.15 -2.83
C GLN A 267 10.10 -14.74 -2.21
#